data_d0734f227d0017e3bb353604f7d1faef
#
_entry.id   d0734f227d0017e3bb353604f7d1faef
#
_cell.length_a   1.000
_cell.length_b   1.000
_cell.length_c   1.000
_cell.angle_alpha   90.00
_cell.angle_beta   90.00
_cell.angle_gamma   90.00
#
_symmetry.space_group_name_H-M   'P 1'
#
loop_
_entity.id
_entity.type
_entity.pdbx_description
1 polymer ?
#
loop_
_entity_poly.entity_id
_entity_poly.type
_entity_poly.pdbx_seq_one_letter_code
_entity_poly.pdbx_strand_id
1 'polypeptide(L)'
;MNLRLIITILVIAAAPECAQAQKPTPAKVTKADAQKVLKIISSDKAKTRIYCEMTNLGNQMEQANETGDSKEFDALFQKMYQLGKKLGPEYTALIDGLQDINPQSEVGQEISSTLDALDNLCGD
;
A
#
# COMPACT_ATOMS: atom_id res chain seq x y z
N MET A 1 -57.03 -29.53 -44.29
CA MET A 1 -57.40 -28.36 -43.51
C MET A 1 -56.23 -27.93 -42.65
N ASN A 2 -55.81 -26.91 -42.85
CA ASN A 2 -54.63 -26.13 -42.77
C ASN A 2 -54.09 -25.97 -41.32
N LEU A 3 -53.12 -26.77 -41.03
CA LEU A 3 -52.32 -26.60 -39.84
C LEU A 3 -51.27 -25.54 -40.13
N ARG A 4 -51.50 -24.34 -39.66
CA ARG A 4 -50.54 -23.26 -39.76
C ARG A 4 -49.49 -23.41 -38.69
N LEU A 5 -48.37 -23.83 -39.13
CA LEU A 5 -47.12 -23.88 -38.34
C LEU A 5 -46.72 -22.45 -37.97
N ILE A 6 -46.91 -22.07 -36.72
CA ILE A 6 -46.39 -20.82 -36.18
C ILE A 6 -44.95 -21.11 -35.77
N ILE A 7 -44.04 -20.68 -36.59
CA ILE A 7 -42.62 -20.68 -36.27
C ILE A 7 -42.41 -19.54 -35.32
N THR A 8 -42.30 -19.83 -34.04
CA THR A 8 -41.88 -18.88 -33.01
C THR A 8 -40.38 -18.77 -33.12
N ILE A 9 -39.92 -17.71 -33.75
CA ILE A 9 -38.49 -17.36 -33.75
C ILE A 9 -38.14 -16.91 -32.36
N LEU A 10 -37.46 -17.76 -31.63
CA LEU A 10 -36.84 -17.43 -30.36
C LEU A 10 -35.60 -16.57 -30.66
N VAL A 11 -35.78 -15.27 -30.61
CA VAL A 11 -34.65 -14.34 -30.61
C VAL A 11 -33.93 -14.49 -29.30
N ILE A 12 -32.88 -15.27 -29.28
CA ILE A 12 -31.92 -15.28 -28.19
C ILE A 12 -31.19 -13.95 -28.28
N ALA A 13 -31.62 -12.99 -27.50
CA ALA A 13 -30.85 -11.80 -27.24
C ALA A 13 -29.58 -12.23 -26.49
N ALA A 14 -28.51 -12.41 -27.23
CA ALA A 14 -27.17 -12.47 -26.64
C ALA A 14 -26.93 -11.13 -25.96
N ALA A 15 -27.09 -11.11 -24.65
CA ALA A 15 -26.60 -10.00 -23.86
C ALA A 15 -25.09 -9.89 -24.11
N PRO A 16 -24.57 -8.71 -24.49
CA PRO A 16 -23.14 -8.54 -24.48
C PRO A 16 -22.72 -8.66 -23.03
N GLU A 17 -22.04 -9.73 -22.70
CA GLU A 17 -21.23 -9.75 -21.49
C GLU A 17 -20.31 -8.54 -21.63
N CYS A 18 -20.64 -7.50 -20.88
CA CYS A 18 -19.69 -6.46 -20.59
C CYS A 18 -18.55 -7.16 -19.86
N ALA A 19 -17.58 -7.66 -20.61
CA ALA A 19 -16.28 -7.92 -20.08
C ALA A 19 -15.83 -6.60 -19.49
N GLN A 20 -16.05 -6.44 -18.19
CA GLN A 20 -15.42 -5.37 -17.46
C GLN A 20 -13.93 -5.65 -17.61
N ALA A 21 -13.31 -4.96 -18.56
CA ALA A 21 -11.89 -4.88 -18.60
C ALA A 21 -11.49 -4.36 -17.23
N GLN A 22 -11.04 -5.26 -16.37
CA GLN A 22 -10.40 -4.88 -15.13
C GLN A 22 -9.28 -3.97 -15.57
N LYS A 23 -9.40 -2.68 -15.24
CA LYS A 23 -8.28 -1.76 -15.39
C LYS A 23 -7.10 -2.45 -14.76
N PRO A 24 -5.95 -2.55 -15.46
CA PRO A 24 -4.77 -3.09 -14.83
C PRO A 24 -4.62 -2.35 -13.51
N THR A 25 -4.67 -3.08 -12.43
CA THR A 25 -4.45 -2.56 -11.07
C THR A 25 -3.16 -1.76 -11.16
N PRO A 26 -3.11 -0.50 -10.71
CA PRO A 26 -1.89 0.29 -10.75
C PRO A 26 -0.75 -0.55 -10.21
N ALA A 27 0.40 -0.46 -10.86
CA ALA A 27 1.54 -1.32 -10.61
C ALA A 27 1.75 -1.44 -9.09
N LYS A 28 1.49 -2.65 -8.57
CA LYS A 28 1.66 -2.93 -7.16
C LYS A 28 3.13 -2.71 -6.83
N VAL A 29 3.40 -2.08 -5.68
CA VAL A 29 4.76 -1.98 -5.17
C VAL A 29 5.42 -3.35 -5.13
N THR A 30 6.68 -3.37 -5.51
CA THR A 30 7.48 -4.59 -5.62
C THR A 30 8.61 -4.57 -4.60
N LYS A 31 9.25 -5.72 -4.42
CA LYS A 31 10.51 -5.81 -3.66
C LYS A 31 11.57 -4.82 -4.17
N ALA A 32 11.65 -4.60 -5.49
CA ALA A 32 12.59 -3.66 -6.08
C ALA A 32 12.33 -2.21 -5.63
N ASP A 33 11.07 -1.83 -5.47
CA ASP A 33 10.70 -0.51 -4.95
C ASP A 33 11.11 -0.36 -3.48
N ALA A 34 10.91 -1.39 -2.66
CA ALA A 34 11.37 -1.41 -1.28
C ALA A 34 12.91 -1.33 -1.18
N GLN A 35 13.63 -2.06 -2.02
CA GLN A 35 15.10 -2.01 -2.08
C GLN A 35 15.61 -0.63 -2.52
N LYS A 36 14.91 0.02 -3.45
CA LYS A 36 15.24 1.38 -3.86
C LYS A 36 15.10 2.36 -2.70
N VAL A 37 14.01 2.27 -1.95
CA VAL A 37 13.77 3.10 -0.76
C VAL A 37 14.83 2.83 0.32
N LEU A 38 15.13 1.56 0.60
CA LEU A 38 16.20 1.18 1.52
C LEU A 38 17.54 1.84 1.14
N LYS A 39 17.91 1.78 -0.13
CA LYS A 39 19.15 2.40 -0.64
C LYS A 39 19.14 3.92 -0.49
N ILE A 40 18.03 4.58 -0.81
CA ILE A 40 17.88 6.03 -0.70
C ILE A 40 18.04 6.48 0.76
N ILE A 41 17.41 5.80 1.70
CA ILE A 41 17.43 6.15 3.12
C ILE A 41 18.80 5.82 3.72
N SER A 42 19.34 4.64 3.49
CA SER A 42 20.59 4.17 4.07
C SER A 42 21.83 4.94 3.58
N SER A 43 21.77 5.50 2.36
CA SER A 43 22.87 6.28 1.79
C SER A 43 22.89 7.74 2.25
N ASP A 44 21.83 8.22 2.91
CA ASP A 44 21.69 9.60 3.38
C ASP A 44 21.44 9.63 4.89
N LYS A 45 22.45 10.10 5.64
CA LYS A 45 22.35 10.18 7.11
C LYS A 45 21.19 11.03 7.61
N ALA A 46 20.81 12.08 6.88
CA ALA A 46 19.66 12.90 7.26
C ALA A 46 18.34 12.13 7.08
N LYS A 47 18.22 11.38 5.99
CA LYS A 47 17.05 10.52 5.74
C LYS A 47 16.98 9.35 6.72
N THR A 48 18.10 8.71 7.04
CA THR A 48 18.15 7.67 8.08
C THR A 48 17.63 8.21 9.41
N ARG A 49 18.08 9.40 9.82
CA ARG A 49 17.64 10.04 11.07
C ARG A 49 16.14 10.34 11.05
N ILE A 50 15.61 10.84 9.94
CA ILE A 50 14.18 11.11 9.76
C ILE A 50 13.39 9.79 9.87
N TYR A 51 13.84 8.74 9.23
CA TYR A 51 13.19 7.42 9.29
C TYR A 51 13.14 6.90 10.73
N CYS A 52 14.24 6.97 11.45
CA CYS A 52 14.31 6.54 12.86
C CYS A 52 13.42 7.40 13.79
N GLU A 53 13.29 8.70 13.52
CA GLU A 53 12.33 9.54 14.22
C GLU A 53 10.88 9.08 13.94
N MET A 54 10.57 8.70 12.70
CA MET A 54 9.24 8.18 12.33
C MET A 54 8.94 6.85 13.02
N THR A 55 9.91 5.94 13.13
CA THR A 55 9.75 4.68 13.87
C THR A 55 9.41 4.94 15.34
N ASN A 56 10.10 5.88 15.97
CA ASN A 56 9.81 6.29 17.35
C ASN A 56 8.40 6.91 17.48
N LEU A 57 7.98 7.74 16.53
CA LEU A 57 6.61 8.28 16.52
C LEU A 57 5.57 7.18 16.37
N GLY A 58 5.84 6.14 15.57
CA GLY A 58 4.97 4.98 15.45
C GLY A 58 4.71 4.30 16.79
N ASN A 59 5.74 4.08 17.58
CA ASN A 59 5.61 3.52 18.93
C ASN A 59 4.80 4.43 19.87
N GLN A 60 4.97 5.75 19.78
CA GLN A 60 4.17 6.71 20.55
C GLN A 60 2.71 6.71 20.11
N MET A 61 2.44 6.58 18.80
CA MET A 61 1.07 6.48 18.28
C MET A 61 0.36 5.22 18.78
N GLU A 62 1.07 4.09 18.86
CA GLU A 62 0.52 2.86 19.42
C GLU A 62 0.11 3.07 20.89
N GLN A 63 0.97 3.70 21.71
CA GLN A 63 0.66 4.04 23.08
C GLN A 63 -0.54 5.00 23.20
N ALA A 64 -0.61 6.04 22.38
CA ALA A 64 -1.74 6.97 22.35
C ALA A 64 -3.05 6.27 21.98
N ASN A 65 -2.99 5.30 21.06
CA ASN A 65 -4.14 4.49 20.68
C ASN A 65 -4.59 3.57 21.83
N GLU A 66 -3.66 2.94 22.53
CA GLU A 66 -3.97 2.09 23.69
C GLU A 66 -4.60 2.87 24.85
N THR A 67 -4.16 4.11 25.07
CA THR A 67 -4.71 4.99 26.12
C THR A 67 -5.97 5.73 25.70
N GLY A 68 -6.33 5.67 24.41
CA GLY A 68 -7.49 6.36 23.85
C GLY A 68 -7.31 7.86 23.70
N ASP A 69 -6.06 8.36 23.71
CA ASP A 69 -5.77 9.78 23.50
C ASP A 69 -5.75 10.13 22.01
N SER A 70 -6.94 10.42 21.48
CA SER A 70 -7.11 10.74 20.07
C SER A 70 -6.43 12.05 19.66
N LYS A 71 -6.27 13.00 20.56
CA LYS A 71 -5.61 14.28 20.26
C LYS A 71 -4.11 14.09 20.09
N GLU A 72 -3.51 13.32 20.98
CA GLU A 72 -2.10 12.96 20.88
C GLU A 72 -1.85 12.13 19.63
N PHE A 73 -2.70 11.14 19.36
CA PHE A 73 -2.62 10.32 18.15
C PHE A 73 -2.64 11.18 16.87
N ASP A 74 -3.58 12.10 16.76
CA ASP A 74 -3.71 12.98 15.58
C ASP A 74 -2.48 13.89 15.42
N ALA A 75 -1.95 14.42 16.49
CA ALA A 75 -0.75 15.27 16.47
C ALA A 75 0.49 14.48 16.01
N LEU A 76 0.67 13.28 16.52
CA LEU A 76 1.75 12.37 16.12
C LEU A 76 1.61 11.93 14.65
N PHE A 77 0.39 11.63 14.20
CA PHE A 77 0.10 11.30 12.82
C PHE A 77 0.47 12.43 11.87
N GLN A 78 0.10 13.67 12.18
CA GLN A 78 0.48 14.82 11.38
C GLN A 78 2.00 14.99 11.30
N LYS A 79 2.70 14.83 12.42
CA LYS A 79 4.17 14.89 12.45
C LYS A 79 4.78 13.79 11.58
N MET A 80 4.30 12.55 11.71
CA MET A 80 4.76 11.42 10.90
C MET A 80 4.55 11.68 9.40
N TYR A 81 3.40 12.21 9.03
CA TYR A 81 3.10 12.57 7.64
C TYR A 81 4.07 13.61 7.07
N GLN A 82 4.40 14.64 7.85
CA GLN A 82 5.37 15.66 7.43
C GLN A 82 6.80 15.10 7.28
N LEU A 83 7.20 14.20 8.17
CA LEU A 83 8.49 13.52 8.08
C LEU A 83 8.55 12.59 6.87
N GLY A 84 7.48 11.85 6.59
CA GLY A 84 7.36 10.98 5.42
C GLY A 84 7.59 11.73 4.11
N LYS A 85 7.05 12.94 3.99
CA LYS A 85 7.30 13.79 2.82
C LYS A 85 8.78 14.16 2.62
N LYS A 86 9.53 14.31 3.70
CA LYS A 86 10.97 14.61 3.65
C LYS A 86 11.81 13.42 3.18
N LEU A 87 11.30 12.20 3.32
CA LEU A 87 11.97 11.00 2.80
C LEU A 87 11.94 10.90 1.28
N GLY A 88 10.96 11.53 0.65
CA GLY A 88 10.86 11.64 -0.80
C GLY A 88 9.69 10.86 -1.40
N PRO A 89 9.44 11.07 -2.70
CA PRO A 89 8.27 10.50 -3.38
C PRO A 89 8.32 8.98 -3.48
N GLU A 90 9.50 8.36 -3.55
CA GLU A 90 9.64 6.91 -3.59
C GLU A 90 9.16 6.25 -2.30
N TYR A 91 9.47 6.87 -1.16
CA TYR A 91 8.98 6.39 0.14
C TYR A 91 7.46 6.52 0.23
N THR A 92 6.91 7.66 -0.15
CA THR A 92 5.47 7.89 -0.14
C THR A 92 4.73 6.90 -1.05
N ALA A 93 5.23 6.68 -2.27
CA ALA A 93 4.66 5.72 -3.20
C ALA A 93 4.72 4.28 -2.67
N LEU A 94 5.80 3.91 -1.99
CA LEU A 94 5.94 2.59 -1.36
C LEU A 94 4.88 2.42 -0.27
N ILE A 95 4.74 3.38 0.64
CA ILE A 95 3.76 3.29 1.75
C ILE A 95 2.33 3.26 1.23
N ASP A 96 1.99 4.08 0.25
CA ASP A 96 0.66 4.08 -0.37
C ASP A 96 0.35 2.72 -1.03
N GLY A 97 1.33 2.16 -1.74
CA GLY A 97 1.16 0.88 -2.42
C GLY A 97 1.09 -0.33 -1.47
N LEU A 98 1.66 -0.24 -0.27
CA LEU A 98 1.59 -1.31 0.73
C LEU A 98 0.18 -1.57 1.24
N GLN A 99 -0.71 -0.57 1.19
CA GLN A 99 -2.09 -0.72 1.63
C GLN A 99 -2.87 -1.75 0.80
N ASP A 100 -2.47 -1.95 -0.45
CA ASP A 100 -3.10 -2.88 -1.39
C ASP A 100 -2.45 -4.27 -1.41
N ILE A 101 -1.37 -4.46 -0.65
CA ILE A 101 -0.64 -5.73 -0.62
C ILE A 101 -1.09 -6.58 0.56
N ASN A 102 -1.41 -7.85 0.26
CA ASN A 102 -1.62 -8.83 1.32
C ASN A 102 -0.27 -9.11 2.01
N PRO A 103 -0.13 -8.82 3.31
CA PRO A 103 1.13 -9.04 4.03
C PRO A 103 1.54 -10.51 4.11
N GLN A 104 0.60 -11.43 3.94
CA GLN A 104 0.87 -12.88 3.92
C GLN A 104 1.28 -13.41 2.54
N SER A 105 1.23 -12.57 1.49
CA SER A 105 1.71 -12.95 0.17
C SER A 105 3.24 -13.00 0.13
N GLU A 106 3.78 -13.76 -0.81
CA GLU A 106 5.24 -13.82 -1.04
C GLU A 106 5.84 -12.41 -1.22
N VAL A 107 5.20 -11.58 -2.04
CA VAL A 107 5.62 -10.19 -2.26
C VAL A 107 5.54 -9.36 -0.98
N GLY A 108 4.48 -9.52 -0.19
CA GLY A 108 4.33 -8.84 1.10
C GLY A 108 5.44 -9.21 2.09
N GLN A 109 5.79 -10.48 2.18
CA GLN A 109 6.87 -10.96 3.04
C GLN A 109 8.25 -10.47 2.57
N GLU A 110 8.51 -10.46 1.28
CA GLU A 110 9.75 -9.93 0.72
C GLU A 110 9.93 -8.44 0.98
N ILE A 111 8.86 -7.65 0.85
CA ILE A 111 8.88 -6.22 1.15
C ILE A 111 9.07 -6.01 2.65
N SER A 112 8.36 -6.73 3.49
CA SER A 112 8.48 -6.67 4.95
C SER A 112 9.93 -6.93 5.38
N SER A 113 10.53 -8.00 4.90
CA SER A 113 11.93 -8.33 5.17
C SER A 113 12.91 -7.23 4.75
N THR A 114 12.61 -6.54 3.65
CA THR A 114 13.43 -5.40 3.20
C THR A 114 13.25 -4.18 4.11
N LEU A 115 12.04 -3.94 4.60
CA LEU A 115 11.74 -2.86 5.55
C LEU A 115 12.34 -3.12 6.94
N ASP A 116 12.40 -4.38 7.36
CA ASP A 116 13.10 -4.77 8.61
C ASP A 116 14.58 -4.34 8.57
N ALA A 117 15.18 -4.36 7.39
CA ALA A 117 16.55 -3.86 7.21
C ALA A 117 16.65 -2.33 7.44
N LEU A 118 15.59 -1.56 7.17
CA LEU A 118 15.53 -0.14 7.53
C LEU A 118 15.44 0.05 9.05
N ASP A 119 14.63 -0.74 9.72
CA ASP A 119 14.48 -0.67 11.18
C ASP A 119 15.81 -0.98 11.90
N ASN A 120 16.59 -1.90 11.34
CA ASN A 120 17.93 -2.20 11.85
C ASN A 120 18.92 -1.01 11.75
N LEU A 121 18.65 -0.02 10.89
CA LEU A 121 19.46 1.21 10.84
C LEU A 121 19.23 2.12 12.06
N CYS A 122 18.14 1.90 12.78
CA CYS A 122 17.72 2.68 13.95
C CYS A 122 18.11 2.01 15.26
N GLY A 123 18.64 0.78 15.21
CA GLY A 123 19.13 0.04 16.37
C GLY A 123 20.47 0.59 16.83
N ASP A 124 20.49 1.01 18.06
CA ASP A 124 21.52 1.37 19.05
C ASP A 124 21.42 2.78 19.57
#